data_4a8fcfc4d5c7c27ddcd210b75123a434
#
_entry.id   4a8fcfc4d5c7c27ddcd210b75123a434
#
_cell.length_a   1.000
_cell.length_b   1.000
_cell.length_c   1.000
_cell.angle_alpha   90.00
_cell.angle_beta   90.00
_cell.angle_gamma   90.00
#
_symmetry.space_group_name_H-M   'P 1'
#
loop_
_entity.id
_entity.type
_entity.pdbx_description
1 polymer ?
#
loop_
_entity_poly.entity_id
_entity_poly.type
_entity_poly.pdbx_seq_one_letter_code
_entity_poly.pdbx_strand_id
1 'polypeptide(L)'
;GIYIIVFLFLFKIGEAFLGKMSIVFYDDMGFSKKQIAIYSGGYGWIVTICFTLIGSFFAIRSGLVKAMIIAGLLMASTNLLFSALAWYGNSEFLFATAVILDQITESISTVVFVAFVSILVDRTYTASHYALMASLATFGKNIFSSFSGFVVDKLEFLNTPENLHNDWAIFFIITSLMVVPSLVFLWIIKDKLNLSEK
;
A
#
# COMPACT_ATOMS: atom_id res chain seq x y z
N GLY A 1 3.19 18.14 15.28
CA GLY A 1 4.14 17.88 14.16
C GLY A 1 4.66 16.47 14.11
N ILE A 2 5.43 16.00 15.12
CA ILE A 2 6.13 14.70 15.03
C ILE A 2 5.19 13.50 14.90
N TYR A 3 4.04 13.51 15.55
CA TYR A 3 3.04 12.44 15.46
C TYR A 3 2.53 12.24 14.04
N ILE A 4 2.37 13.32 13.27
CA ILE A 4 1.94 13.28 11.88
C ILE A 4 3.00 12.61 11.02
N ILE A 5 4.26 13.01 11.18
CA ILE A 5 5.39 12.45 10.44
C ILE A 5 5.49 10.94 10.72
N VAL A 6 5.44 10.53 11.98
CA VAL A 6 5.46 9.11 12.36
C VAL A 6 4.31 8.34 11.71
N PHE A 7 3.09 8.90 11.71
CA PHE A 7 1.95 8.28 11.04
C PHE A 7 2.17 8.14 9.53
N LEU A 8 2.64 9.20 8.86
CA LEU A 8 2.90 9.17 7.41
C LEU A 8 3.92 8.07 7.04
N PHE A 9 4.99 7.94 7.84
CA PHE A 9 5.98 6.87 7.65
C PHE A 9 5.35 5.48 7.83
N LEU A 10 4.65 5.27 8.94
CA LEU A 10 4.04 3.97 9.24
C LEU A 10 3.01 3.56 8.18
N PHE A 11 2.20 4.51 7.71
CA PHE A 11 1.18 4.22 6.70
C PHE A 11 1.79 3.78 5.36
N LYS A 12 2.91 4.39 4.96
CA LYS A 12 3.57 4.10 3.69
C LYS A 12 4.49 2.88 3.70
N ILE A 13 4.82 2.31 4.87
CA ILE A 13 5.71 1.14 4.96
C ILE A 13 5.12 -0.08 4.23
N GLY A 14 3.87 -0.44 4.47
CA GLY A 14 3.23 -1.60 3.84
C GLY A 14 3.20 -1.49 2.31
N GLU A 15 2.82 -0.33 1.79
CA GLU A 15 2.84 -0.02 0.37
C GLU A 15 4.27 -0.04 -0.22
N ALA A 16 5.25 0.42 0.57
CA ALA A 16 6.65 0.45 0.14
C ALA A 16 7.22 -0.96 -0.11
N PHE A 17 6.95 -1.89 0.79
CA PHE A 17 7.41 -3.27 0.68
C PHE A 17 6.78 -3.97 -0.51
N LEU A 18 5.47 -3.89 -0.69
CA LEU A 18 4.78 -4.50 -1.81
C LEU A 18 5.24 -3.91 -3.15
N GLY A 19 5.22 -2.59 -3.30
CA GLY A 19 5.49 -1.92 -4.58
C GLY A 19 6.86 -2.21 -5.16
N LYS A 20 7.87 -2.46 -4.32
CA LYS A 20 9.23 -2.79 -4.79
C LYS A 20 9.34 -4.24 -5.24
N MET A 21 8.67 -5.16 -4.55
CA MET A 21 8.85 -6.60 -4.72
C MET A 21 7.80 -7.24 -5.62
N SER A 22 6.72 -6.54 -5.98
CA SER A 22 5.63 -7.10 -6.78
C SER A 22 6.08 -7.70 -8.11
N ILE A 23 6.92 -6.97 -8.86
CA ILE A 23 7.40 -7.45 -10.17
C ILE A 23 8.32 -8.66 -10.02
N VAL A 24 9.18 -8.67 -9.00
CA VAL A 24 10.06 -9.82 -8.69
C VAL A 24 9.21 -11.04 -8.35
N PHE A 25 8.20 -10.85 -7.50
CA PHE A 25 7.24 -11.89 -7.15
C PHE A 25 6.51 -12.45 -8.36
N TYR A 26 6.05 -11.61 -9.28
CA TYR A 26 5.34 -12.07 -10.48
C TYR A 26 6.25 -12.93 -11.38
N ASP A 27 7.52 -12.54 -11.51
CA ASP A 27 8.52 -13.28 -12.28
C ASP A 27 8.83 -14.64 -11.63
N ASP A 28 9.03 -14.66 -10.31
CA ASP A 28 9.26 -15.89 -9.52
C ASP A 28 8.08 -16.85 -9.58
N MET A 29 6.84 -16.33 -9.60
CA MET A 29 5.63 -17.15 -9.79
C MET A 29 5.47 -17.69 -11.19
N GLY A 30 6.34 -17.31 -12.13
CA GLY A 30 6.34 -17.79 -13.52
C GLY A 30 5.31 -17.11 -14.42
N PHE A 31 4.82 -15.93 -14.07
CA PHE A 31 3.96 -15.14 -14.96
C PHE A 31 4.78 -14.53 -16.09
N SER A 32 4.27 -14.62 -17.30
CA SER A 32 4.95 -14.06 -18.47
C SER A 32 4.98 -12.53 -18.42
N LYS A 33 6.05 -11.94 -18.99
CA LYS A 33 6.16 -10.47 -19.12
C LYS A 33 4.96 -9.85 -19.82
N LYS A 34 4.32 -10.60 -20.74
CA LYS A 34 3.10 -10.19 -21.43
C LYS A 34 1.92 -10.08 -20.47
N GLN A 35 1.71 -11.08 -19.60
CA GLN A 35 0.63 -11.05 -18.60
C GLN A 35 0.86 -9.89 -17.63
N ILE A 36 2.09 -9.72 -17.12
CA ILE A 36 2.45 -8.60 -16.23
C ILE A 36 2.16 -7.27 -16.91
N ALA A 37 2.57 -7.09 -18.17
CA ALA A 37 2.34 -5.86 -18.92
C ALA A 37 0.85 -5.58 -19.16
N ILE A 38 0.04 -6.59 -19.41
CA ILE A 38 -1.41 -6.44 -19.64
C ILE A 38 -2.11 -6.02 -18.34
N TYR A 39 -1.92 -6.77 -17.25
CA TYR A 39 -2.69 -6.56 -16.02
C TYR A 39 -2.16 -5.41 -15.18
N SER A 40 -0.85 -5.30 -15.00
CA SER A 40 -0.24 -4.22 -14.22
C SER A 40 -0.05 -2.94 -15.04
N GLY A 41 0.34 -3.05 -16.30
CA GLY A 41 0.53 -1.91 -17.18
C GLY A 41 -0.75 -1.48 -17.91
N GLY A 42 -1.34 -2.38 -18.73
CA GLY A 42 -2.46 -2.05 -19.60
C GLY A 42 -3.75 -1.69 -18.85
N TYR A 43 -4.30 -2.62 -18.09
CA TYR A 43 -5.52 -2.36 -17.30
C TYR A 43 -5.23 -1.50 -16.07
N GLY A 44 -4.04 -1.59 -15.48
CA GLY A 44 -3.67 -0.89 -14.26
C GLY A 44 -3.86 0.63 -14.35
N TRP A 45 -3.38 1.29 -15.41
CA TRP A 45 -3.51 2.74 -15.53
C TRP A 45 -4.96 3.21 -15.74
N ILE A 46 -5.79 2.43 -16.43
CA ILE A 46 -7.23 2.73 -16.60
C ILE A 46 -7.90 2.67 -15.22
N VAL A 47 -7.64 1.60 -14.47
CA VAL A 47 -8.15 1.42 -13.10
C VAL A 47 -7.69 2.57 -12.21
N THR A 48 -6.42 2.95 -12.27
CA THR A 48 -5.86 4.06 -11.49
C THR A 48 -6.61 5.37 -11.77
N ILE A 49 -6.85 5.74 -13.03
CA ILE A 49 -7.59 6.96 -13.37
C ILE A 49 -9.01 6.92 -12.81
N CYS A 50 -9.75 5.84 -13.06
CA CYS A 50 -11.14 5.70 -12.60
C CYS A 50 -11.24 5.75 -11.07
N PHE A 51 -10.39 4.97 -10.38
CA PHE A 51 -10.48 4.85 -8.93
C PHE A 51 -9.81 6.00 -8.17
N THR A 52 -8.94 6.76 -8.80
CA THR A 52 -8.49 8.07 -8.27
C THR A 52 -9.68 9.04 -8.16
N LEU A 53 -10.55 9.12 -9.15
CA LEU A 53 -11.75 9.96 -9.12
C LEU A 53 -12.76 9.46 -8.08
N ILE A 54 -13.03 8.16 -8.04
CA ILE A 54 -13.93 7.53 -7.06
C ILE A 54 -13.38 7.72 -5.64
N GLY A 55 -12.09 7.51 -5.43
CA GLY A 55 -11.41 7.70 -4.15
C GLY A 55 -11.46 9.14 -3.67
N SER A 56 -11.33 10.12 -4.56
CA SER A 56 -11.47 11.54 -4.23
C SER A 56 -12.88 11.86 -3.71
N PHE A 57 -13.90 11.37 -4.40
CA PHE A 57 -15.30 11.53 -3.97
C PHE A 57 -15.57 10.84 -2.63
N PHE A 58 -15.05 9.64 -2.47
CA PHE A 58 -15.14 8.88 -1.22
C PHE A 58 -14.47 9.60 -0.05
N ALA A 59 -13.26 10.16 -0.25
CA ALA A 59 -12.55 10.92 0.78
C ALA A 59 -13.36 12.14 1.29
N ILE A 60 -14.00 12.86 0.35
CA ILE A 60 -14.83 14.04 0.67
C ILE A 60 -16.08 13.62 1.47
N ARG A 61 -16.73 12.53 1.08
CA ARG A 61 -17.99 12.10 1.70
C ARG A 61 -17.87 11.39 3.02
N SER A 62 -16.84 10.57 3.18
CA SER A 62 -16.70 9.67 4.35
C SER A 62 -16.04 10.33 5.55
N GLY A 63 -15.44 11.49 5.37
CA GLY A 63 -14.52 12.07 6.33
C GLY A 63 -13.13 11.40 6.28
N LEU A 64 -12.11 12.22 6.44
CA LEU A 64 -10.75 11.86 6.09
C LEU A 64 -10.17 10.72 6.93
N VAL A 65 -10.43 10.71 8.23
CA VAL A 65 -9.95 9.64 9.14
C VAL A 65 -10.58 8.29 8.78
N LYS A 66 -11.89 8.27 8.51
CA LYS A 66 -12.57 7.03 8.07
C LYS A 66 -12.03 6.56 6.73
N ALA A 67 -11.83 7.46 5.78
CA ALA A 67 -11.29 7.14 4.48
C ALA A 67 -9.87 6.55 4.59
N MET A 68 -9.01 7.10 5.46
CA MET A 68 -7.66 6.56 5.74
C MET A 68 -7.71 5.16 6.35
N ILE A 69 -8.60 4.92 7.32
CA ILE A 69 -8.76 3.60 7.94
C ILE A 69 -9.23 2.57 6.89
N ILE A 70 -10.23 2.92 6.09
CA ILE A 70 -10.74 2.02 5.05
C ILE A 70 -9.67 1.74 3.99
N ALA A 71 -8.94 2.78 3.54
CA ALA A 71 -7.84 2.61 2.59
C ALA A 71 -6.74 1.68 3.14
N GLY A 72 -6.36 1.83 4.41
CA GLY A 72 -5.39 0.95 5.06
C GLY A 72 -5.88 -0.50 5.19
N LEU A 73 -7.16 -0.72 5.53
CA LEU A 73 -7.74 -2.07 5.59
C LEU A 73 -7.83 -2.72 4.21
N LEU A 74 -8.19 -1.96 3.19
CA LEU A 74 -8.18 -2.45 1.80
C LEU A 74 -6.76 -2.86 1.38
N MET A 75 -5.75 -2.04 1.70
CA MET A 75 -4.34 -2.33 1.41
C MET A 75 -3.88 -3.62 2.12
N ALA A 76 -4.21 -3.79 3.39
CA ALA A 76 -3.92 -5.03 4.11
C ALA A 76 -4.60 -6.25 3.47
N SER A 77 -5.84 -6.08 3.01
CA SER A 77 -6.61 -7.15 2.36
C SER A 77 -6.00 -7.56 1.00
N THR A 78 -5.55 -6.61 0.19
CA THR A 78 -4.90 -6.93 -1.10
C THR A 78 -3.55 -7.61 -0.91
N ASN A 79 -2.77 -7.23 0.11
CA ASN A 79 -1.55 -7.95 0.47
C ASN A 79 -1.83 -9.42 0.82
N LEU A 80 -2.95 -9.71 1.52
CA LEU A 80 -3.36 -11.10 1.78
C LEU A 80 -3.78 -11.85 0.51
N LEU A 81 -4.29 -11.17 -0.51
CA LEU A 81 -4.55 -11.81 -1.82
C LEU A 81 -3.25 -12.23 -2.51
N PHE A 82 -2.18 -11.46 -2.41
CA PHE A 82 -0.88 -11.87 -2.92
C PHE A 82 -0.30 -13.03 -2.12
N SER A 83 -0.52 -13.09 -0.82
CA SER A 83 -0.17 -14.27 -0.01
C SER A 83 -0.94 -15.52 -0.48
N ALA A 84 -2.23 -15.39 -0.74
CA ALA A 84 -3.03 -16.49 -1.28
C ALA A 84 -2.55 -16.92 -2.66
N LEU A 85 -2.17 -15.97 -3.53
CA LEU A 85 -1.59 -16.26 -4.84
C LEU A 85 -0.28 -17.05 -4.72
N ALA A 86 0.58 -16.69 -3.77
CA ALA A 86 1.84 -17.39 -3.51
C ALA A 86 1.60 -18.86 -3.10
N TRP A 87 0.59 -19.13 -2.29
CA TRP A 87 0.22 -20.49 -1.90
C TRP A 87 -0.51 -21.27 -2.98
N TYR A 88 -1.36 -20.60 -3.75
CA TYR A 88 -2.17 -21.28 -4.79
C TYR A 88 -1.34 -21.64 -6.04
N GLY A 89 -0.29 -20.88 -6.29
CA GLY A 89 0.58 -21.07 -7.45
C GLY A 89 0.17 -20.24 -8.66
N ASN A 90 0.67 -20.60 -9.83
CA ASN A 90 0.49 -19.87 -11.09
C ASN A 90 -0.95 -19.99 -11.61
N SER A 91 -1.83 -19.10 -11.13
CA SER A 91 -3.21 -18.94 -11.59
C SER A 91 -3.41 -17.56 -12.19
N GLU A 92 -3.64 -17.49 -13.50
CA GLU A 92 -3.84 -16.21 -14.20
C GLU A 92 -5.05 -15.44 -13.67
N PHE A 93 -6.14 -16.14 -13.33
CA PHE A 93 -7.34 -15.52 -12.78
C PHE A 93 -7.08 -14.87 -11.41
N LEU A 94 -6.39 -15.59 -10.53
CA LEU A 94 -6.07 -15.06 -9.20
C LEU A 94 -5.06 -13.92 -9.28
N PHE A 95 -4.08 -14.03 -10.19
CA PHE A 95 -3.10 -12.98 -10.48
C PHE A 95 -3.79 -11.71 -10.99
N ALA A 96 -4.64 -11.82 -12.01
CA ALA A 96 -5.37 -10.68 -12.55
C ALA A 96 -6.24 -10.00 -11.48
N THR A 97 -6.93 -10.80 -10.69
CA THR A 97 -7.78 -10.30 -9.59
C THR A 97 -6.95 -9.57 -8.53
N ALA A 98 -5.84 -10.16 -8.07
CA ALA A 98 -4.98 -9.56 -7.07
C ALA A 98 -4.37 -8.24 -7.56
N VAL A 99 -3.84 -8.20 -8.79
CA VAL A 99 -3.22 -7.00 -9.37
C VAL A 99 -4.25 -5.89 -9.57
N ILE A 100 -5.44 -6.19 -10.10
CA ILE A 100 -6.48 -5.17 -10.34
C ILE A 100 -7.00 -4.61 -9.02
N LEU A 101 -7.29 -5.47 -8.02
CA LEU A 101 -7.74 -5.02 -6.70
C LEU A 101 -6.66 -4.20 -5.97
N ASP A 102 -5.40 -4.56 -6.14
CA ASP A 102 -4.29 -3.79 -5.60
C ASP A 102 -4.19 -2.40 -6.23
N GLN A 103 -4.32 -2.30 -7.55
CA GLN A 103 -4.34 -1.01 -8.27
C GLN A 103 -5.52 -0.13 -7.83
N ILE A 104 -6.69 -0.71 -7.61
CA ILE A 104 -7.86 0.00 -7.06
C ILE A 104 -7.52 0.57 -5.68
N THR A 105 -7.00 -0.27 -4.81
CA THR A 105 -6.67 0.06 -3.43
C THR A 105 -5.57 1.12 -3.35
N GLU A 106 -4.51 0.97 -4.14
CA GLU A 106 -3.40 1.92 -4.21
C GLU A 106 -3.88 3.30 -4.69
N SER A 107 -4.77 3.33 -5.68
CA SER A 107 -5.34 4.57 -6.21
C SER A 107 -6.16 5.32 -5.15
N ILE A 108 -7.04 4.61 -4.45
CA ILE A 108 -7.85 5.17 -3.35
C ILE A 108 -6.94 5.62 -2.20
N SER A 109 -6.00 4.77 -1.78
CA SER A 109 -5.06 5.06 -0.69
C SER A 109 -4.24 6.31 -0.96
N THR A 110 -3.71 6.44 -2.17
CA THR A 110 -2.88 7.58 -2.57
C THR A 110 -3.67 8.89 -2.51
N VAL A 111 -4.88 8.92 -3.05
CA VAL A 111 -5.72 10.13 -3.03
C VAL A 111 -6.11 10.53 -1.61
N VAL A 112 -6.55 9.56 -0.82
CA VAL A 112 -6.92 9.80 0.58
C VAL A 112 -5.72 10.28 1.39
N PHE A 113 -4.54 9.70 1.16
CA PHE A 113 -3.29 10.13 1.78
C PHE A 113 -2.91 11.57 1.40
N VAL A 114 -2.99 11.92 0.11
CA VAL A 114 -2.74 13.29 -0.37
C VAL A 114 -3.71 14.28 0.25
N ALA A 115 -5.00 13.94 0.30
CA ALA A 115 -6.01 14.78 0.94
C ALA A 115 -5.73 14.96 2.44
N PHE A 116 -5.33 13.89 3.14
CA PHE A 116 -4.98 13.93 4.55
C PHE A 116 -3.78 14.86 4.81
N VAL A 117 -2.70 14.71 4.04
CA VAL A 117 -1.51 15.58 4.14
C VAL A 117 -1.88 17.03 3.84
N SER A 118 -2.73 17.29 2.84
CA SER A 118 -3.14 18.64 2.45
C SER A 118 -3.89 19.40 3.54
N ILE A 119 -4.68 18.70 4.37
CA ILE A 119 -5.40 19.32 5.50
C ILE A 119 -4.47 19.65 6.68
N LEU A 120 -3.39 18.86 6.83
CA LEU A 120 -2.43 19.03 7.93
C LEU A 120 -1.40 20.14 7.68
N VAL A 121 -1.34 20.64 6.46
CA VAL A 121 -0.38 21.68 6.05
C VAL A 121 -0.88 23.07 6.47
N ASP A 122 0.03 23.87 7.05
CA ASP A 122 -0.24 25.27 7.40
C ASP A 122 -0.54 26.10 6.14
N ARG A 123 -1.63 26.85 6.16
CA ARG A 123 -2.07 27.65 5.02
C ARG A 123 -1.09 28.75 4.61
N THR A 124 -0.25 29.20 5.54
CA THR A 124 0.74 30.26 5.31
C THR A 124 1.91 29.79 4.45
N TYR A 125 2.33 28.52 4.62
CA TYR A 125 3.48 27.91 3.95
C TYR A 125 3.11 26.64 3.21
N THR A 126 1.93 26.60 2.60
CA THR A 126 1.29 25.39 2.06
C THR A 126 2.20 24.60 1.13
N ALA A 127 2.83 25.24 0.14
CA ALA A 127 3.64 24.57 -0.86
C ALA A 127 4.90 23.94 -0.23
N SER A 128 5.60 24.68 0.63
CA SER A 128 6.85 24.20 1.27
C SER A 128 6.58 23.09 2.28
N HIS A 129 5.54 23.21 3.10
CA HIS A 129 5.16 22.19 4.07
C HIS A 129 4.68 20.91 3.39
N TYR A 130 3.85 21.04 2.33
CA TYR A 130 3.40 19.90 1.55
C TYR A 130 4.59 19.18 0.89
N ALA A 131 5.48 19.93 0.23
CA ALA A 131 6.66 19.37 -0.40
C ALA A 131 7.57 18.65 0.62
N LEU A 132 7.76 19.22 1.81
CA LEU A 132 8.53 18.59 2.87
C LEU A 132 7.89 17.27 3.35
N MET A 133 6.59 17.28 3.64
CA MET A 133 5.88 16.07 4.10
C MET A 133 5.85 14.98 3.03
N ALA A 134 5.59 15.35 1.77
CA ALA A 134 5.61 14.41 0.64
C ALA A 134 7.02 13.83 0.41
N SER A 135 8.05 14.67 0.51
CA SER A 135 9.44 14.24 0.38
C SER A 135 9.86 13.29 1.50
N LEU A 136 9.49 13.60 2.74
CA LEU A 136 9.76 12.73 3.89
C LEU A 136 9.05 11.38 3.75
N ALA A 137 7.78 11.37 3.35
CA ALA A 137 7.03 10.13 3.13
C ALA A 137 7.66 9.29 2.02
N THR A 138 8.05 9.90 0.89
CA THR A 138 8.73 9.22 -0.22
C THR A 138 10.10 8.72 0.17
N PHE A 139 10.88 9.50 0.92
CA PHE A 139 12.18 9.10 1.44
C PHE A 139 12.06 7.88 2.36
N GLY A 140 11.11 7.90 3.28
CA GLY A 140 10.81 6.76 4.14
C GLY A 140 10.39 5.53 3.34
N LYS A 141 9.47 5.70 2.36
CA LYS A 141 9.07 4.64 1.45
C LYS A 141 10.28 3.99 0.76
N ASN A 142 11.20 4.79 0.23
CA ASN A 142 12.38 4.30 -0.49
C ASN A 142 13.37 3.57 0.44
N ILE A 143 13.62 4.08 1.63
CA ILE A 143 14.48 3.41 2.62
C ILE A 143 13.91 2.05 2.99
N PHE A 144 12.65 2.01 3.42
CA PHE A 144 12.03 0.75 3.84
C PHE A 144 11.91 -0.24 2.68
N SER A 145 11.56 0.21 1.48
CA SER A 145 11.48 -0.66 0.31
C SER A 145 12.83 -1.30 -0.05
N SER A 146 13.94 -0.66 0.28
CA SER A 146 15.28 -1.23 0.03
C SER A 146 15.57 -2.46 0.88
N PHE A 147 14.91 -2.61 2.02
CA PHE A 147 15.04 -3.79 2.89
C PHE A 147 14.09 -4.93 2.51
N SER A 148 13.14 -4.71 1.59
CA SER A 148 12.12 -5.72 1.26
C SER A 148 12.72 -7.00 0.68
N GLY A 149 13.70 -6.89 -0.23
CA GLY A 149 14.42 -8.05 -0.77
C GLY A 149 15.14 -8.86 0.32
N PHE A 150 15.84 -8.18 1.22
CA PHE A 150 16.50 -8.84 2.35
C PHE A 150 15.52 -9.62 3.24
N VAL A 151 14.30 -9.12 3.41
CA VAL A 151 13.27 -9.83 4.18
C VAL A 151 12.83 -11.09 3.45
N VAL A 152 12.58 -11.03 2.13
CA VAL A 152 12.25 -12.22 1.33
C VAL A 152 13.37 -13.25 1.38
N ASP A 153 14.62 -12.86 1.15
CA ASP A 153 15.78 -13.75 1.19
C ASP A 153 15.91 -14.46 2.56
N LYS A 154 15.61 -13.74 3.65
CA LYS A 154 15.61 -14.32 5.00
C LYS A 154 14.48 -15.31 5.25
N LEU A 155 13.41 -15.25 4.48
CA LEU A 155 12.26 -16.16 4.60
C LEU A 155 12.40 -17.41 3.69
N GLU A 156 13.38 -17.47 2.80
CA GLU A 156 13.58 -18.56 1.86
C GLU A 156 13.68 -19.94 2.54
N PHE A 157 14.18 -19.99 3.79
CA PHE A 157 14.24 -21.23 4.57
C PHE A 157 12.87 -21.85 4.88
N LEU A 158 11.78 -21.10 4.70
CA LEU A 158 10.40 -21.55 4.90
C LEU A 158 9.84 -22.28 3.68
N ASN A 159 10.53 -22.24 2.55
CA ASN A 159 10.13 -22.95 1.35
C ASN A 159 10.24 -24.46 1.57
N THR A 160 9.22 -25.19 1.13
CA THR A 160 9.15 -26.65 1.25
C THR A 160 8.97 -27.27 -0.13
N PRO A 161 9.30 -28.58 -0.31
CA PRO A 161 9.05 -29.26 -1.59
C PRO A 161 7.60 -29.23 -2.05
N GLU A 162 6.66 -29.09 -1.11
CA GLU A 162 5.23 -29.02 -1.38
C GLU A 162 4.78 -27.58 -1.70
N ASN A 163 5.50 -26.57 -1.19
CA ASN A 163 5.22 -25.17 -1.44
C ASN A 163 6.52 -24.36 -1.54
N LEU A 164 6.91 -24.06 -2.78
CA LEU A 164 8.16 -23.36 -3.10
C LEU A 164 8.09 -21.84 -2.87
N HIS A 165 6.91 -21.30 -2.58
CA HIS A 165 6.68 -19.85 -2.43
C HIS A 165 6.16 -19.47 -1.05
N ASN A 166 6.48 -20.24 -0.01
CA ASN A 166 6.13 -19.90 1.37
C ASN A 166 6.78 -18.60 1.84
N ASP A 167 8.00 -18.31 1.41
CA ASP A 167 8.71 -17.05 1.64
C ASP A 167 7.86 -15.85 1.21
N TRP A 168 7.36 -15.88 -0.01
CA TRP A 168 6.49 -14.84 -0.55
C TRP A 168 5.16 -14.73 0.20
N ALA A 169 4.53 -15.87 0.49
CA ALA A 169 3.26 -15.88 1.22
C ALA A 169 3.41 -15.24 2.62
N ILE A 170 4.45 -15.61 3.34
CA ILE A 170 4.75 -15.03 4.67
C ILE A 170 5.16 -13.56 4.56
N PHE A 171 5.94 -13.19 3.54
CA PHE A 171 6.29 -11.81 3.26
C PHE A 171 5.05 -10.93 3.12
N PHE A 172 4.05 -11.35 2.33
CA PHE A 172 2.82 -10.57 2.16
C PHE A 172 1.95 -10.54 3.42
N ILE A 173 1.95 -11.56 4.25
CA ILE A 173 1.31 -11.51 5.57
C ILE A 173 1.99 -10.47 6.46
N ILE A 174 3.32 -10.44 6.49
CA ILE A 174 4.08 -9.43 7.25
C ILE A 174 3.74 -8.02 6.76
N THR A 175 3.72 -7.79 5.45
CA THR A 175 3.38 -6.48 4.88
C THR A 175 1.94 -6.06 5.18
N SER A 176 1.00 -7.00 5.19
CA SER A 176 -0.37 -6.76 5.62
C SER A 176 -0.44 -6.33 7.09
N LEU A 177 0.31 -7.00 7.97
CA LEU A 177 0.36 -6.66 9.40
C LEU A 177 1.07 -5.33 9.67
N MET A 178 2.00 -4.91 8.81
CA MET A 178 2.68 -3.61 8.93
C MET A 178 1.75 -2.41 8.80
N VAL A 179 0.58 -2.58 8.20
CA VAL A 179 -0.45 -1.53 8.12
C VAL A 179 -1.11 -1.30 9.48
N VAL A 180 -1.28 -2.35 10.30
CA VAL A 180 -2.01 -2.30 11.57
C VAL A 180 -1.47 -1.24 12.54
N PRO A 181 -0.14 -1.12 12.80
CA PRO A 181 0.39 -0.08 13.67
C PRO A 181 0.02 1.33 13.21
N SER A 182 -0.02 1.59 11.90
CA SER A 182 -0.40 2.89 11.37
C SER A 182 -1.87 3.22 11.66
N LEU A 183 -2.76 2.25 11.52
CA LEU A 183 -4.20 2.43 11.78
C LEU A 183 -4.48 2.63 13.27
N VAL A 184 -3.81 1.86 14.13
CA VAL A 184 -3.89 2.04 15.59
C VAL A 184 -3.39 3.43 15.97
N PHE A 185 -2.25 3.85 15.41
CA PHE A 185 -1.69 5.15 15.68
C PHE A 185 -2.60 6.29 15.21
N LEU A 186 -3.20 6.18 14.01
CA LEU A 186 -4.19 7.13 13.52
C LEU A 186 -5.39 7.23 14.45
N TRP A 187 -5.89 6.09 14.92
CA TRP A 187 -7.01 6.06 15.86
C TRP A 187 -6.70 6.78 17.17
N ILE A 188 -5.48 6.64 17.70
CA ILE A 188 -5.02 7.32 18.93
C ILE A 188 -4.89 8.83 18.73
N ILE A 189 -4.39 9.28 17.57
CA ILE A 189 -4.08 10.71 17.34
C ILE A 189 -5.25 11.48 16.75
N LYS A 190 -6.31 10.83 16.25
CA LYS A 190 -7.46 11.49 15.58
C LYS A 190 -8.06 12.63 16.43
N ASP A 191 -8.22 12.39 17.72
CA ASP A 191 -8.81 13.36 18.65
C ASP A 191 -7.87 14.56 18.93
N LYS A 192 -6.55 14.30 18.92
CA LYS A 192 -5.53 15.35 19.08
C LYS A 192 -5.39 16.26 17.87
N LEU A 193 -5.79 15.76 16.70
CA LEU A 193 -5.70 16.50 15.44
C LEU A 193 -7.00 17.26 15.10
N ASN A 194 -8.05 17.18 15.95
CA ASN A 194 -9.39 17.73 15.69
C ASN A 194 -9.93 17.32 14.30
N LEU A 195 -9.60 16.12 13.86
CA LEU A 195 -9.99 15.59 12.55
C LEU A 195 -11.33 14.83 12.59
N SER A 196 -11.94 14.71 13.76
CA SER A 196 -13.19 13.94 13.94
C SER A 196 -14.42 14.61 13.32
N GLU A 197 -14.33 15.89 12.96
CA GLU A 197 -15.47 16.70 12.45
C GLU A 197 -15.20 17.33 11.07
N LYS A 198 -14.11 17.00 10.37
CA LYS A 198 -13.80 17.56 9.04
C LYS A 198 -13.82 16.53 7.95
#